data_8193402f19b88580b616293b6281da9a
#
_entry.id   8193402f19b88580b616293b6281da9a
#
_cell.length_a   1.000
_cell.length_b   1.000
_cell.length_c   1.000
_cell.angle_alpha   90.00
_cell.angle_beta   90.00
_cell.angle_gamma   90.00
#
_symmetry.space_group_name_H-M   'P 1'
#
loop_
_entity.id
_entity.type
_entity.pdbx_description
1 polymer ?
#
loop_
_entity_poly.entity_id
_entity_poly.type
_entity_poly.pdbx_seq_one_letter_code
_entity_poly.pdbx_strand_id
1 'polypeptide(L)'
;DTREGSVTLNRTFWAPDPGLWYSFLNVGVIASRTGDVKGNLTDERIQLVGGYSGPMQSNLNLAVARRKELHAGTLYDDLYAGYVGFEFRPSGMATLGMGSEVSRTVDYVNAREGDQITFGGDAELKLGRHVNLNLQHSYKRLEQDGDWTFIANLSQLRAVYNFNVRAFIRAIVQYQNVERNPGKYEIPVNRETRSVFTQFLFSYKVNPQTVLFLGYSDNSAGFLTPELDRQSLLRTDRTFFLKVGYAWRP
;
A
#
# COMPACT_ATOMS: atom_id res chain seq x y z
N ASP A 1 -20.84 -3.40 -19.20
CA ASP A 1 -21.74 -2.79 -18.20
C ASP A 1 -21.97 -3.76 -17.06
N THR A 2 -21.85 -3.29 -15.82
CA THR A 2 -22.06 -4.05 -14.59
C THR A 2 -23.14 -3.39 -13.75
N ARG A 3 -23.80 -4.18 -12.88
CA ARG A 3 -24.75 -3.70 -11.88
C ARG A 3 -24.21 -4.06 -10.50
N GLU A 4 -24.18 -3.10 -9.60
CA GLU A 4 -23.70 -3.27 -8.24
C GLU A 4 -24.81 -2.90 -7.26
N GLY A 5 -24.94 -3.69 -6.19
CA GLY A 5 -25.77 -3.41 -5.04
C GLY A 5 -24.97 -3.65 -3.75
N SER A 6 -25.13 -2.77 -2.77
CA SER A 6 -24.50 -2.93 -1.47
C SER A 6 -25.42 -2.54 -0.32
N VAL A 7 -25.24 -3.21 0.82
CA VAL A 7 -25.92 -2.92 2.09
C VAL A 7 -24.86 -2.84 3.18
N THR A 8 -24.94 -1.79 3.98
CA THR A 8 -24.08 -1.61 5.15
C THR A 8 -24.92 -1.41 6.38
N LEU A 9 -24.70 -2.24 7.40
CA LEU A 9 -25.24 -2.09 8.74
C LEU A 9 -24.08 -1.82 9.68
N ASN A 10 -24.16 -0.73 10.44
CA ASN A 10 -23.09 -0.34 11.36
C ASN A 10 -23.69 0.18 12.66
N ARG A 11 -23.04 -0.16 13.78
CA ARG A 11 -23.37 0.37 15.11
C ARG A 11 -22.10 0.89 15.78
N THR A 12 -22.18 2.13 16.24
CA THR A 12 -21.10 2.80 16.97
C THR A 12 -21.52 2.97 18.43
N PHE A 13 -20.59 2.66 19.33
CA PHE A 13 -20.72 2.84 20.77
C PHE A 13 -19.72 3.93 21.18
N TRP A 14 -20.23 5.06 21.59
CA TRP A 14 -19.42 6.19 22.04
C TRP A 14 -19.12 6.05 23.52
N ALA A 15 -17.92 6.42 23.93
CA ALA A 15 -17.56 6.48 25.33
C ALA A 15 -18.42 7.54 26.04
N PRO A 16 -19.10 7.18 27.13
CA PRO A 16 -19.86 8.15 27.92
C PRO A 16 -18.95 9.12 28.71
N ASP A 17 -17.68 8.77 28.89
CA ASP A 17 -16.72 9.49 29.72
C ASP A 17 -15.38 9.65 28.99
N PRO A 18 -14.77 10.87 28.91
CA PRO A 18 -13.50 11.10 28.22
C PRO A 18 -12.30 10.35 28.84
N GLY A 19 -12.43 9.85 30.08
CA GLY A 19 -11.40 9.11 30.78
C GLY A 19 -11.35 7.60 30.48
N LEU A 20 -12.25 7.10 29.65
CA LEU A 20 -12.28 5.69 29.30
C LEU A 20 -11.14 5.31 28.35
N TRP A 21 -10.84 4.01 28.31
CA TRP A 21 -9.80 3.44 27.45
C TRP A 21 -10.13 3.46 25.95
N TYR A 22 -11.34 3.83 25.60
CA TYR A 22 -11.81 4.03 24.21
C TYR A 22 -12.56 5.35 24.07
N SER A 23 -12.55 5.92 22.88
CA SER A 23 -13.40 7.04 22.46
C SER A 23 -14.65 6.55 21.76
N PHE A 24 -14.49 5.56 20.88
CA PHE A 24 -15.60 4.81 20.31
C PHE A 24 -15.18 3.39 19.92
N LEU A 25 -16.17 2.52 19.87
CA LEU A 25 -16.11 1.19 19.28
C LEU A 25 -17.16 1.12 18.18
N ASN A 26 -16.82 0.50 17.08
CA ASN A 26 -17.82 0.22 16.04
C ASN A 26 -17.76 -1.24 15.61
N VAL A 27 -18.94 -1.75 15.20
CA VAL A 27 -19.08 -3.07 14.62
C VAL A 27 -20.09 -2.98 13.49
N GLY A 28 -19.80 -3.64 12.37
CA GLY A 28 -20.67 -3.57 11.21
C GLY A 28 -20.59 -4.80 10.32
N VAL A 29 -21.58 -4.89 9.44
CA VAL A 29 -21.65 -5.88 8.36
C VAL A 29 -21.81 -5.13 7.06
N ILE A 30 -21.00 -5.52 6.08
CA ILE A 30 -21.07 -5.01 4.72
C ILE A 30 -21.34 -6.19 3.80
N ALA A 31 -22.39 -6.10 2.98
CA ALA A 31 -22.67 -7.07 1.93
C ALA A 31 -22.74 -6.35 0.60
N SER A 32 -22.04 -6.86 -0.40
CA SER A 32 -22.06 -6.32 -1.75
C SER A 32 -22.13 -7.44 -2.77
N ARG A 33 -22.77 -7.13 -3.90
CA ARG A 33 -22.89 -8.04 -5.03
C ARG A 33 -22.81 -7.26 -6.32
N THR A 34 -21.96 -7.73 -7.24
CA THR A 34 -21.81 -7.20 -8.59
C THR A 34 -22.17 -8.29 -9.60
N GLY A 35 -22.92 -7.93 -10.63
CA GLY A 35 -23.26 -8.82 -11.72
C GLY A 35 -23.10 -8.13 -13.07
N ASP A 36 -23.06 -8.91 -14.13
CA ASP A 36 -23.10 -8.41 -15.50
C ASP A 36 -24.53 -7.94 -15.86
N VAL A 37 -24.70 -7.35 -17.04
CA VAL A 37 -26.01 -6.88 -17.53
C VAL A 37 -27.04 -8.02 -17.73
N LYS A 38 -26.58 -9.27 -17.83
CA LYS A 38 -27.42 -10.47 -17.93
C LYS A 38 -27.80 -11.03 -16.56
N GLY A 39 -27.23 -10.47 -15.47
CA GLY A 39 -27.48 -10.89 -14.11
C GLY A 39 -26.54 -12.00 -13.60
N ASN A 40 -25.52 -12.40 -14.38
CA ASN A 40 -24.54 -13.36 -13.91
C ASN A 40 -23.65 -12.72 -12.83
N LEU A 41 -23.37 -13.48 -11.78
CA LEU A 41 -22.50 -13.04 -10.69
C LEU A 41 -21.06 -12.80 -11.19
N THR A 42 -20.50 -11.64 -10.88
CA THR A 42 -19.07 -11.35 -11.12
C THR A 42 -18.28 -11.18 -9.83
N ASP A 43 -18.89 -10.62 -8.79
CA ASP A 43 -18.29 -10.49 -7.45
C ASP A 43 -19.39 -10.53 -6.38
N GLU A 44 -19.13 -11.18 -5.26
CA GLU A 44 -19.97 -11.15 -4.07
C GLU A 44 -19.09 -11.13 -2.84
N ARG A 45 -19.40 -10.26 -1.89
CA ARG A 45 -18.62 -10.10 -0.66
C ARG A 45 -19.54 -9.90 0.53
N ILE A 46 -19.26 -10.63 1.62
CA ILE A 46 -19.82 -10.37 2.95
C ILE A 46 -18.63 -10.15 3.88
N GLN A 47 -18.68 -9.05 4.63
CA GLN A 47 -17.59 -8.65 5.51
C GLN A 47 -18.14 -8.22 6.87
N LEU A 48 -17.54 -8.73 7.95
CA LEU A 48 -17.67 -8.21 9.30
C LEU A 48 -16.52 -7.23 9.53
N VAL A 49 -16.84 -6.08 10.10
CA VAL A 49 -15.84 -5.05 10.42
C VAL A 49 -15.95 -4.67 11.89
N GLY A 50 -14.80 -4.42 12.51
CA GLY A 50 -14.69 -3.89 13.86
C GLY A 50 -13.69 -2.75 13.90
N GLY A 51 -13.99 -1.73 14.69
CA GLY A 51 -13.09 -0.59 14.88
C GLY A 51 -13.04 -0.15 16.33
N TYR A 52 -11.89 0.30 16.71
CA TYR A 52 -11.62 0.92 18.01
C TYR A 52 -10.86 2.22 17.77
N SER A 53 -11.22 3.24 18.53
CA SER A 53 -10.45 4.47 18.66
C SER A 53 -10.29 4.81 20.13
N GLY A 54 -9.09 5.25 20.53
CA GLY A 54 -8.77 5.44 21.93
C GLY A 54 -7.69 6.49 22.18
N PRO A 55 -7.07 6.46 23.38
CA PRO A 55 -6.04 7.39 23.80
C PRO A 55 -4.88 7.48 22.82
N MET A 56 -4.17 8.61 22.83
CA MET A 56 -3.03 8.88 21.92
C MET A 56 -3.40 8.71 20.44
N GLN A 57 -4.63 8.99 20.06
CA GLN A 57 -5.18 8.82 18.72
C GLN A 57 -4.94 7.41 18.18
N SER A 58 -4.99 6.40 19.07
CA SER A 58 -4.87 5.01 18.65
C SER A 58 -6.13 4.54 17.94
N ASN A 59 -5.94 3.80 16.85
CA ASN A 59 -7.01 3.20 16.06
C ASN A 59 -6.66 1.75 15.79
N LEU A 60 -7.63 0.84 15.99
CA LEU A 60 -7.53 -0.56 15.59
C LEU A 60 -8.69 -0.84 14.63
N ASN A 61 -8.38 -1.47 13.51
CA ASN A 61 -9.34 -1.90 12.51
C ASN A 61 -9.22 -3.41 12.32
N LEU A 62 -10.35 -4.10 12.37
CA LEU A 62 -10.47 -5.53 12.15
C LEU A 62 -11.46 -5.79 11.05
N ALA A 63 -11.17 -6.75 10.19
CA ALA A 63 -12.13 -7.21 9.19
C ALA A 63 -11.98 -8.70 8.94
N VAL A 64 -13.11 -9.39 8.74
CA VAL A 64 -13.15 -10.75 8.22
C VAL A 64 -14.16 -10.78 7.09
N ALA A 65 -13.75 -11.28 5.94
CA ALA A 65 -14.58 -11.30 4.75
C ALA A 65 -14.63 -12.70 4.14
N ARG A 66 -15.80 -13.03 3.56
CA ARG A 66 -15.94 -14.10 2.57
C ARG A 66 -16.31 -13.48 1.23
N ARG A 67 -15.74 -14.01 0.15
CA ARG A 67 -15.85 -13.43 -1.18
C ARG A 67 -16.01 -14.50 -2.23
N LYS A 68 -16.74 -14.17 -3.30
CA LYS A 68 -16.77 -14.94 -4.55
C LYS A 68 -16.40 -14.03 -5.69
N GLU A 69 -15.64 -14.54 -6.63
CA GLU A 69 -15.15 -13.77 -7.77
C GLU A 69 -15.14 -14.61 -9.04
N LEU A 70 -15.66 -14.05 -10.12
CA LEU A 70 -15.56 -14.64 -11.46
C LEU A 70 -14.31 -14.09 -12.15
N HIS A 71 -13.35 -14.97 -12.46
CA HIS A 71 -12.15 -14.61 -13.22
C HIS A 71 -11.89 -15.65 -14.30
N ALA A 72 -11.55 -15.21 -15.53
CA ALA A 72 -11.24 -16.07 -16.69
C ALA A 72 -12.29 -17.17 -16.94
N GLY A 73 -13.57 -16.89 -16.66
CA GLY A 73 -14.68 -17.83 -16.85
C GLY A 73 -14.88 -18.82 -15.70
N THR A 74 -14.04 -18.81 -14.68
CA THR A 74 -14.14 -19.65 -13.48
C THR A 74 -14.68 -18.84 -12.30
N LEU A 75 -15.67 -19.36 -11.60
CA LEU A 75 -16.16 -18.78 -10.35
C LEU A 75 -15.38 -19.38 -9.17
N TYR A 76 -14.62 -18.52 -8.48
CA TYR A 76 -13.93 -18.81 -7.23
C TYR A 76 -14.86 -18.44 -6.07
N ASP A 77 -15.31 -19.40 -5.27
CA ASP A 77 -16.35 -19.19 -4.26
C ASP A 77 -15.91 -19.47 -2.82
N ASP A 78 -14.67 -19.89 -2.62
CA ASP A 78 -14.07 -20.13 -1.30
C ASP A 78 -12.98 -19.12 -0.92
N LEU A 79 -13.12 -17.87 -1.38
CA LEU A 79 -12.18 -16.80 -1.04
C LEU A 79 -12.53 -16.21 0.32
N TYR A 80 -11.51 -15.94 1.14
CA TYR A 80 -11.65 -15.30 2.45
C TYR A 80 -10.52 -14.33 2.72
N ALA A 81 -10.74 -13.39 3.64
CA ALA A 81 -9.70 -12.49 4.13
C ALA A 81 -9.92 -12.19 5.60
N GLY A 82 -8.83 -12.14 6.36
CA GLY A 82 -8.75 -11.62 7.72
C GLY A 82 -7.74 -10.49 7.76
N TYR A 83 -8.16 -9.32 8.22
CA TYR A 83 -7.33 -8.13 8.30
C TYR A 83 -7.26 -7.59 9.71
N VAL A 84 -6.09 -7.13 10.13
CA VAL A 84 -5.86 -6.30 11.32
C VAL A 84 -4.99 -5.12 10.94
N GLY A 85 -5.40 -3.91 11.35
CA GLY A 85 -4.63 -2.69 11.17
C GLY A 85 -4.64 -1.87 12.45
N PHE A 86 -3.49 -1.30 12.78
CA PHE A 86 -3.29 -0.48 13.97
C PHE A 86 -2.55 0.80 13.62
N GLU A 87 -3.04 1.94 14.10
CA GLU A 87 -2.38 3.24 14.03
C GLU A 87 -2.27 3.82 15.43
N PHE A 88 -1.16 4.49 15.71
CA PHE A 88 -0.85 5.04 17.02
C PHE A 88 -0.06 6.34 16.89
N ARG A 89 -0.50 7.38 17.58
CA ARG A 89 0.14 8.71 17.60
C ARG A 89 0.50 9.09 19.03
N PRO A 90 1.63 8.60 19.56
CA PRO A 90 2.06 8.85 20.94
C PRO A 90 2.34 10.33 21.20
N SER A 91 2.64 11.11 20.16
CA SER A 91 2.89 12.54 20.25
C SER A 91 2.61 13.22 18.92
N GLY A 92 2.62 14.54 18.88
CA GLY A 92 2.54 15.32 17.63
C GLY A 92 3.75 15.13 16.69
N MET A 93 4.80 14.46 17.17
CA MET A 93 6.04 14.20 16.43
C MET A 93 6.10 12.83 15.77
N ALA A 94 5.27 11.88 16.18
CA ALA A 94 5.34 10.51 15.69
C ALA A 94 3.94 9.95 15.39
N THR A 95 3.81 9.31 14.23
CA THR A 95 2.69 8.43 13.86
C THR A 95 3.27 7.11 13.42
N LEU A 96 2.74 6.01 13.95
CA LEU A 96 3.15 4.66 13.64
C LEU A 96 1.94 3.86 13.19
N GLY A 97 2.04 3.18 12.06
CA GLY A 97 1.01 2.33 11.50
C GLY A 97 1.55 0.94 11.19
N MET A 98 0.71 -0.07 11.34
CA MET A 98 0.97 -1.42 10.87
C MET A 98 -0.33 -2.12 10.49
N GLY A 99 -0.25 -3.03 9.55
CA GLY A 99 -1.39 -3.86 9.17
C GLY A 99 -0.94 -5.19 8.61
N SER A 100 -1.78 -6.19 8.78
CA SER A 100 -1.57 -7.52 8.23
C SER A 100 -2.88 -8.08 7.69
N GLU A 101 -2.80 -8.80 6.58
CA GLU A 101 -3.91 -9.55 6.00
C GLU A 101 -3.47 -10.97 5.70
N VAL A 102 -4.31 -11.92 6.05
CA VAL A 102 -4.21 -13.31 5.60
C VAL A 102 -5.45 -13.58 4.77
N SER A 103 -5.28 -14.08 3.55
CA SER A 103 -6.39 -14.28 2.64
C SER A 103 -6.15 -15.46 1.70
N ARG A 104 -7.25 -16.08 1.27
CA ARG A 104 -7.29 -16.90 0.05
C ARG A 104 -7.80 -16.02 -1.08
N THR A 105 -7.02 -15.90 -2.14
CA THR A 105 -7.26 -14.97 -3.24
C THR A 105 -6.99 -15.61 -4.59
N VAL A 106 -7.42 -14.97 -5.66
CA VAL A 106 -7.13 -15.43 -7.03
C VAL A 106 -5.73 -14.95 -7.44
N ASP A 107 -4.89 -15.88 -7.87
CA ASP A 107 -3.70 -15.58 -8.65
C ASP A 107 -4.12 -15.32 -10.10
N TYR A 108 -4.25 -14.04 -10.45
CA TYR A 108 -4.73 -13.61 -11.77
C TYR A 108 -3.80 -14.01 -12.92
N VAL A 109 -2.52 -14.26 -12.66
CA VAL A 109 -1.54 -14.65 -13.68
C VAL A 109 -1.76 -16.10 -14.10
N ASN A 110 -2.04 -16.98 -13.14
CA ASN A 110 -2.19 -18.41 -13.37
C ASN A 110 -3.66 -18.87 -13.28
N ALA A 111 -4.63 -17.94 -13.09
CA ALA A 111 -6.07 -18.20 -12.98
C ALA A 111 -6.40 -19.33 -11.98
N ARG A 112 -5.86 -19.26 -10.76
CA ARG A 112 -6.06 -20.27 -9.70
C ARG A 112 -6.06 -19.61 -8.31
N GLU A 113 -6.56 -20.33 -7.31
CA GLU A 113 -6.54 -19.86 -5.92
C GLU A 113 -5.14 -19.99 -5.30
N GLY A 114 -4.86 -19.11 -4.34
CA GLY A 114 -3.65 -19.16 -3.53
C GLY A 114 -3.87 -18.51 -2.17
N ASP A 115 -3.10 -18.96 -1.19
CA ASP A 115 -3.09 -18.38 0.15
C ASP A 115 -2.06 -17.24 0.20
N GLN A 116 -2.50 -16.07 0.66
CA GLN A 116 -1.70 -14.85 0.67
C GLN A 116 -1.55 -14.30 2.07
N ILE A 117 -0.35 -13.89 2.42
CA ILE A 117 -0.10 -13.02 3.56
C ILE A 117 0.47 -11.69 3.08
N THR A 118 -0.08 -10.60 3.61
CA THR A 118 0.43 -9.25 3.40
C THR A 118 0.72 -8.64 4.76
N PHE A 119 1.84 -7.96 4.87
CA PHE A 119 2.20 -7.15 6.03
C PHE A 119 2.64 -5.77 5.55
N GLY A 120 2.18 -4.71 6.21
CA GLY A 120 2.59 -3.33 5.94
C GLY A 120 2.89 -2.61 7.24
N GLY A 121 3.86 -1.70 7.18
CA GLY A 121 4.16 -0.80 8.28
C GLY A 121 4.59 0.56 7.76
N ASP A 122 4.23 1.61 8.49
CA ASP A 122 4.65 2.97 8.23
C ASP A 122 5.00 3.72 9.50
N ALA A 123 5.93 4.65 9.38
CA ALA A 123 6.31 5.56 10.45
C ALA A 123 6.50 6.97 9.87
N GLU A 124 5.78 7.94 10.45
CA GLU A 124 6.00 9.35 10.19
C GLU A 124 6.63 10.00 11.41
N LEU A 125 7.77 10.66 11.22
CA LEU A 125 8.51 11.35 12.28
C LEU A 125 8.74 12.82 11.89
N LYS A 126 8.34 13.74 12.78
CA LYS A 126 8.58 15.19 12.67
C LYS A 126 9.62 15.59 13.70
N LEU A 127 10.84 15.78 13.26
CA LEU A 127 11.97 16.12 14.14
C LEU A 127 12.19 17.64 14.12
N GLY A 128 11.67 18.28 15.14
CA GLY A 128 11.64 19.74 15.24
C GLY A 128 10.82 20.39 14.12
N ARG A 129 11.27 21.56 13.65
CA ARG A 129 10.59 22.36 12.61
C ARG A 129 11.11 22.08 11.20
N HIS A 130 12.19 21.34 11.09
CA HIS A 130 12.95 21.25 9.85
C HIS A 130 12.88 19.87 9.17
N VAL A 131 12.80 18.77 9.92
CA VAL A 131 12.91 17.42 9.37
C VAL A 131 11.60 16.67 9.46
N ASN A 132 11.12 16.16 8.33
CA ASN A 132 10.04 15.18 8.26
C ASN A 132 10.55 13.92 7.58
N LEU A 133 10.39 12.79 8.25
CA LEU A 133 10.72 11.47 7.74
C LEU A 133 9.44 10.65 7.60
N ASN A 134 9.31 9.93 6.50
CA ASN A 134 8.27 8.92 6.32
C ASN A 134 8.93 7.64 5.82
N LEU A 135 8.79 6.57 6.59
CA LEU A 135 9.26 5.24 6.27
C LEU A 135 8.05 4.35 6.01
N GLN A 136 8.07 3.60 4.92
CA GLN A 136 7.04 2.62 4.58
C GLN A 136 7.69 1.30 4.20
N HIS A 137 7.11 0.20 4.64
CA HIS A 137 7.49 -1.14 4.21
C HIS A 137 6.24 -1.96 3.93
N SER A 138 6.28 -2.74 2.85
CA SER A 138 5.23 -3.70 2.49
C SER A 138 5.87 -5.03 2.11
N TYR A 139 5.35 -6.08 2.67
CA TYR A 139 5.69 -7.47 2.38
C TYR A 139 4.45 -8.20 1.89
N LYS A 140 4.59 -9.01 0.85
CA LYS A 140 3.54 -9.87 0.32
C LYS A 140 4.13 -11.23 -0.05
N ARG A 141 3.46 -12.30 0.33
CA ARG A 141 3.78 -13.68 -0.05
C ARG A 141 2.51 -14.36 -0.54
N LEU A 142 2.60 -15.04 -1.67
CA LEU A 142 1.56 -15.92 -2.20
C LEU A 142 2.08 -17.35 -2.22
N GLU A 143 1.26 -18.27 -1.76
CA GLU A 143 1.50 -19.71 -1.74
C GLU A 143 0.42 -20.43 -2.51
N GLN A 144 0.79 -21.56 -3.13
CA GLN A 144 -0.12 -22.43 -3.83
C GLN A 144 0.34 -23.88 -3.64
N ASP A 145 -0.60 -24.75 -3.25
CA ASP A 145 -0.32 -26.16 -2.98
C ASP A 145 0.82 -26.38 -1.96
N GLY A 146 0.85 -25.55 -0.92
CA GLY A 146 1.83 -25.61 0.17
C GLY A 146 3.24 -25.13 -0.20
N ASP A 147 3.43 -24.52 -1.38
CA ASP A 147 4.71 -23.96 -1.81
C ASP A 147 4.53 -22.50 -2.26
N TRP A 148 5.58 -21.70 -2.11
CA TRP A 148 5.55 -20.29 -2.44
C TRP A 148 5.54 -20.06 -3.97
N THR A 149 4.74 -19.09 -4.41
CA THR A 149 4.65 -18.63 -5.80
C THR A 149 5.48 -17.38 -6.00
N PHE A 150 5.26 -16.36 -5.14
CA PHE A 150 6.12 -15.18 -5.12
C PHE A 150 6.22 -14.58 -3.72
N ILE A 151 7.30 -13.83 -3.52
CA ILE A 151 7.54 -12.96 -2.37
C ILE A 151 7.90 -11.58 -2.90
N ALA A 152 7.21 -10.55 -2.43
CA ALA A 152 7.47 -9.17 -2.81
C ALA A 152 7.73 -8.31 -1.58
N ASN A 153 8.80 -7.51 -1.64
CA ASN A 153 9.17 -6.53 -0.64
C ASN A 153 9.27 -5.16 -1.29
N LEU A 154 8.66 -4.17 -0.67
CA LEU A 154 8.76 -2.77 -1.06
C LEU A 154 9.08 -1.93 0.17
N SER A 155 10.19 -1.22 0.14
CA SER A 155 10.58 -0.27 1.19
C SER A 155 10.75 1.11 0.59
N GLN A 156 10.23 2.14 1.24
CA GLN A 156 10.38 3.52 0.83
C GLN A 156 10.75 4.39 2.03
N LEU A 157 11.77 5.22 1.85
CA LEU A 157 12.11 6.31 2.74
C LEU A 157 11.90 7.63 2.00
N ARG A 158 11.12 8.50 2.58
CA ARG A 158 10.98 9.89 2.17
C ARG A 158 11.46 10.80 3.29
N ALA A 159 12.47 11.63 2.99
CA ALA A 159 13.02 12.62 3.90
C ALA A 159 12.80 14.02 3.32
N VAL A 160 12.29 14.93 4.12
CA VAL A 160 12.12 16.35 3.77
C VAL A 160 12.86 17.19 4.80
N TYR A 161 13.73 18.06 4.31
CA TYR A 161 14.37 19.07 5.14
C TYR A 161 13.92 20.46 4.71
N ASN A 162 13.26 21.18 5.62
CA ASN A 162 12.79 22.55 5.42
C ASN A 162 13.86 23.51 5.96
N PHE A 163 14.57 24.21 5.08
CA PHE A 163 15.52 25.26 5.48
C PHE A 163 14.77 26.44 6.14
N ASN A 164 13.63 26.80 5.55
CA ASN A 164 12.73 27.83 6.02
C ASN A 164 11.36 27.68 5.31
N VAL A 165 10.45 28.66 5.49
CA VAL A 165 9.11 28.67 4.85
C VAL A 165 9.13 28.80 3.33
N ARG A 166 10.28 29.07 2.72
CA ARG A 166 10.43 29.26 1.26
C ARG A 166 11.24 28.17 0.59
N ALA A 167 12.08 27.45 1.34
CA ALA A 167 13.01 26.48 0.75
C ALA A 167 12.96 25.15 1.45
N PHE A 168 12.88 24.06 0.69
CA PHE A 168 13.05 22.69 1.17
C PHE A 168 13.79 21.82 0.17
N ILE A 169 14.39 20.76 0.67
CA ILE A 169 14.87 19.63 -0.11
C ILE A 169 14.13 18.37 0.31
N ARG A 170 13.78 17.53 -0.66
CA ARG A 170 13.16 16.22 -0.47
C ARG A 170 13.99 15.14 -1.13
N ALA A 171 14.26 14.08 -0.41
CA ALA A 171 14.83 12.84 -0.91
C ALA A 171 13.78 11.73 -0.80
N ILE A 172 13.68 10.90 -1.82
CA ILE A 172 12.91 9.65 -1.82
C ILE A 172 13.85 8.55 -2.29
N VAL A 173 13.90 7.47 -1.53
CA VAL A 173 14.57 6.23 -1.92
C VAL A 173 13.57 5.11 -1.79
N GLN A 174 13.36 4.36 -2.86
CA GLN A 174 12.49 3.20 -2.90
C GLN A 174 13.30 1.99 -3.34
N TYR A 175 13.16 0.91 -2.61
CA TYR A 175 13.71 -0.40 -2.95
C TYR A 175 12.58 -1.40 -3.10
N GLN A 176 12.57 -2.12 -4.21
CA GLN A 176 11.64 -3.21 -4.47
C GLN A 176 12.42 -4.47 -4.80
N ASN A 177 12.01 -5.59 -4.21
CA ASN A 177 12.46 -6.93 -4.54
C ASN A 177 11.26 -7.84 -4.73
N VAL A 178 11.21 -8.56 -5.85
CA VAL A 178 10.18 -9.57 -6.13
C VAL A 178 10.87 -10.84 -6.53
N GLU A 179 10.73 -11.86 -5.69
CA GLU A 179 11.19 -13.22 -5.94
C GLU A 179 10.02 -14.06 -6.41
N ARG A 180 10.24 -14.90 -7.43
CA ARG A 180 9.23 -15.79 -8.01
C ARG A 180 9.78 -17.21 -8.08
N ASN A 181 8.91 -18.17 -7.84
CA ASN A 181 9.21 -19.58 -8.08
C ASN A 181 8.83 -19.93 -9.54
N PRO A 182 9.78 -20.03 -10.49
CA PRO A 182 9.44 -20.21 -11.91
C PRO A 182 8.62 -21.48 -12.18
N GLY A 183 8.75 -22.51 -11.33
CA GLY A 183 7.98 -23.76 -11.45
C GLY A 183 6.48 -23.61 -11.16
N LYS A 184 6.05 -22.45 -10.64
CA LYS A 184 4.65 -22.13 -10.36
C LYS A 184 3.99 -21.27 -11.44
N TYR A 185 4.67 -20.98 -12.55
CA TYR A 185 4.15 -20.15 -13.65
C TYR A 185 4.09 -20.95 -14.96
N GLU A 186 3.02 -20.77 -15.71
CA GLU A 186 2.85 -21.36 -17.04
C GLU A 186 3.71 -20.64 -18.11
N ILE A 187 4.03 -19.36 -17.85
CA ILE A 187 4.87 -18.55 -18.73
C ILE A 187 6.25 -18.32 -18.10
N PRO A 188 7.31 -18.19 -18.89
CA PRO A 188 8.63 -17.86 -18.36
C PRO A 188 8.63 -16.56 -17.57
N VAL A 189 9.11 -16.61 -16.33
CA VAL A 189 9.23 -15.45 -15.45
C VAL A 189 10.65 -15.32 -14.91
N ASN A 190 11.08 -14.08 -14.65
CA ASN A 190 12.34 -13.84 -13.96
C ASN A 190 12.22 -14.32 -12.50
N ARG A 191 13.18 -15.13 -12.06
CA ARG A 191 13.25 -15.63 -10.69
C ARG A 191 13.30 -14.50 -9.67
N GLU A 192 14.02 -13.45 -9.99
CA GLU A 192 14.12 -12.27 -9.13
C GLU A 192 14.11 -10.98 -9.96
N THR A 193 13.43 -9.99 -9.47
CA THR A 193 13.43 -8.63 -10.01
C THR A 193 13.71 -7.66 -8.87
N ARG A 194 14.79 -6.88 -8.98
CA ARG A 194 15.14 -5.82 -8.04
C ARG A 194 15.06 -4.47 -8.71
N SER A 195 14.58 -3.47 -8.03
CA SER A 195 14.67 -2.08 -8.48
C SER A 195 14.98 -1.13 -7.33
N VAL A 196 15.75 -0.11 -7.66
CA VAL A 196 16.02 1.03 -6.78
C VAL A 196 15.64 2.29 -7.51
N PHE A 197 14.74 3.05 -6.93
CA PHE A 197 14.39 4.39 -7.39
C PHE A 197 14.88 5.42 -6.37
N THR A 198 15.56 6.45 -6.86
CA THR A 198 16.03 7.57 -6.05
C THR A 198 15.60 8.88 -6.67
N GLN A 199 15.05 9.78 -5.85
CA GLN A 199 14.67 11.11 -6.29
C GLN A 199 15.11 12.16 -5.30
N PHE A 200 15.68 13.25 -5.83
CA PHE A 200 15.97 14.47 -5.09
C PHE A 200 15.19 15.62 -5.71
N LEU A 201 14.59 16.44 -4.87
CA LEU A 201 13.86 17.63 -5.28
C LEU A 201 14.22 18.79 -4.36
N PHE A 202 14.79 19.85 -4.91
CA PHE A 202 14.90 21.14 -4.26
C PHE A 202 13.77 22.04 -4.73
N SER A 203 13.13 22.74 -3.81
CA SER A 203 12.09 23.72 -4.11
C SER A 203 12.41 25.05 -3.44
N TYR A 204 12.28 26.14 -4.20
CA TYR A 204 12.45 27.49 -3.68
C TYR A 204 11.29 28.39 -4.12
N LYS A 205 10.58 28.94 -3.15
CA LYS A 205 9.50 29.92 -3.33
C LYS A 205 10.11 31.32 -3.42
N VAL A 206 10.27 31.83 -4.63
CA VAL A 206 10.83 33.18 -4.88
C VAL A 206 9.89 34.25 -4.32
N ASN A 207 8.59 34.12 -4.61
CA ASN A 207 7.52 34.96 -4.08
C ASN A 207 6.22 34.13 -4.03
N PRO A 208 5.08 34.66 -3.51
CA PRO A 208 3.83 33.90 -3.42
C PRO A 208 3.33 33.29 -4.74
N GLN A 209 3.73 33.87 -5.90
CA GLN A 209 3.28 33.46 -7.21
C GLN A 209 4.32 32.63 -7.99
N THR A 210 5.60 32.66 -7.56
CA THR A 210 6.70 32.05 -8.32
C THR A 210 7.43 30.99 -7.48
N VAL A 211 7.47 29.76 -7.98
CA VAL A 211 8.19 28.64 -7.36
C VAL A 211 9.15 28.04 -8.37
N LEU A 212 10.39 27.84 -7.93
CA LEU A 212 11.42 27.14 -8.66
C LEU A 212 11.55 25.71 -8.13
N PHE A 213 11.64 24.74 -9.03
CA PHE A 213 11.91 23.34 -8.72
C PHE A 213 13.14 22.87 -9.49
N LEU A 214 14.05 22.22 -8.79
CA LEU A 214 15.20 21.53 -9.35
C LEU A 214 15.12 20.07 -8.90
N GLY A 215 15.04 19.14 -9.84
CA GLY A 215 14.86 17.74 -9.53
C GLY A 215 15.86 16.85 -10.26
N TYR A 216 16.18 15.75 -9.59
CA TYR A 216 16.95 14.64 -10.10
C TYR A 216 16.26 13.34 -9.74
N SER A 217 16.15 12.41 -10.69
CA SER A 217 15.72 11.04 -10.43
C SER A 217 16.62 10.04 -11.15
N ASP A 218 16.81 8.90 -10.52
CA ASP A 218 17.59 7.77 -11.02
C ASP A 218 16.82 6.49 -10.75
N ASN A 219 16.72 5.64 -11.76
CA ASN A 219 16.11 4.33 -11.63
C ASN A 219 17.11 3.26 -12.06
N SER A 220 17.25 2.22 -11.26
CA SER A 220 18.12 1.08 -11.55
C SER A 220 17.32 -0.20 -11.34
N ALA A 221 17.46 -1.16 -12.26
CA ALA A 221 16.81 -2.45 -12.20
C ALA A 221 17.80 -3.58 -12.46
N GLY A 222 17.56 -4.72 -11.84
CA GLY A 222 18.28 -5.97 -12.05
C GLY A 222 17.30 -7.13 -12.13
N PHE A 223 17.61 -8.10 -12.98
CA PHE A 223 16.80 -9.30 -13.18
C PHE A 223 17.68 -10.53 -13.04
N LEU A 224 17.22 -11.54 -12.31
CA LEU A 224 17.82 -12.87 -12.30
C LEU A 224 16.93 -13.80 -13.12
N THR A 225 17.50 -14.31 -14.19
CA THR A 225 16.90 -15.42 -14.96
C THR A 225 17.37 -16.75 -14.40
N PRO A 226 16.70 -17.89 -14.71
CA PRO A 226 17.16 -19.20 -14.30
C PRO A 226 18.60 -19.54 -14.75
N GLU A 227 19.10 -18.85 -15.78
CA GLU A 227 20.40 -19.09 -16.42
C GLU A 227 21.52 -18.18 -15.89
N LEU A 228 21.17 -17.09 -15.17
CA LEU A 228 22.13 -16.06 -14.68
C LEU A 228 22.11 -15.99 -13.16
N ASP A 229 23.19 -16.44 -12.54
CA ASP A 229 23.32 -16.56 -11.08
C ASP A 229 23.52 -15.22 -10.33
N ARG A 230 23.91 -14.15 -11.03
CA ARG A 230 24.04 -12.79 -10.48
C ARG A 230 23.87 -11.73 -11.57
N GLN A 231 22.95 -10.80 -11.35
CA GLN A 231 22.91 -9.57 -12.14
C GLN A 231 23.04 -8.36 -11.24
N SER A 232 23.97 -7.47 -11.58
CA SER A 232 24.11 -6.16 -10.95
C SER A 232 22.92 -5.26 -11.33
N LEU A 233 22.51 -4.39 -10.43
CA LEU A 233 21.56 -3.32 -10.74
C LEU A 233 22.16 -2.44 -11.85
N LEU A 234 21.48 -2.40 -13.00
CA LEU A 234 21.83 -1.53 -14.10
C LEU A 234 20.91 -0.31 -14.08
N ARG A 235 21.49 0.84 -14.33
CA ARG A 235 20.72 2.07 -14.46
C ARG A 235 19.83 1.99 -15.70
N THR A 236 18.52 2.18 -15.52
CA THR A 236 17.53 2.14 -16.60
C THR A 236 17.10 3.52 -17.04
N ASP A 237 17.10 4.50 -16.13
CA ASP A 237 16.71 5.87 -16.43
C ASP A 237 17.41 6.86 -15.51
N ARG A 238 17.68 8.06 -16.02
CA ARG A 238 18.17 9.19 -15.26
C ARG A 238 17.57 10.47 -15.82
N THR A 239 16.90 11.22 -14.96
CA THR A 239 16.26 12.47 -15.35
C THR A 239 16.74 13.60 -14.45
N PHE A 240 17.07 14.71 -15.08
CA PHE A 240 17.32 15.99 -14.44
C PHE A 240 16.34 17.02 -14.99
N PHE A 241 15.66 17.76 -14.13
CA PHE A 241 14.71 18.76 -14.58
C PHE A 241 14.78 20.04 -13.76
N LEU A 242 14.48 21.14 -14.46
CA LEU A 242 14.24 22.46 -13.90
C LEU A 242 12.84 22.90 -14.29
N LYS A 243 12.02 23.30 -13.32
CA LYS A 243 10.66 23.79 -13.54
C LYS A 243 10.46 25.11 -12.80
N VAL A 244 9.93 26.10 -13.52
CA VAL A 244 9.43 27.36 -12.94
C VAL A 244 7.91 27.34 -13.01
N GLY A 245 7.26 27.41 -11.86
CA GLY A 245 5.81 27.60 -11.76
C GLY A 245 5.51 29.08 -11.47
N TYR A 246 4.62 29.67 -12.26
CA TYR A 246 4.14 31.02 -12.05
C TYR A 246 2.60 31.04 -12.05
N ALA A 247 2.03 31.55 -10.95
CA ALA A 247 0.57 31.74 -10.86
C ALA A 247 0.21 33.18 -11.22
N TRP A 248 -0.40 33.36 -12.38
CA TRP A 248 -0.93 34.67 -12.75
C TRP A 248 -2.26 34.90 -12.03
N ARG A 249 -2.39 36.05 -11.41
CA ARG A 249 -3.67 36.61 -10.95
C ARG A 249 -3.97 37.81 -11.84
N PRO A 250 -5.07 37.78 -12.63
CA PRO A 250 -5.53 38.95 -13.37
C PRO A 250 -5.95 40.07 -12.44
#